data_5184694816fe7bb98977922f774ea99b
#
_entry.id   5184694816fe7bb98977922f774ea99b
#
_cell.length_a   1.000
_cell.length_b   1.000
_cell.length_c   1.000
_cell.angle_alpha   90.00
_cell.angle_beta   90.00
_cell.angle_gamma   90.00
#
_symmetry.space_group_name_H-M   'P 1'
#
loop_
_entity.id
_entity.type
_entity.pdbx_description
1 polymer ?
#
loop_
_entity_poly.entity_id
_entity_poly.type
_entity_poly.pdbx_seq_one_letter_code
_entity_poly.pdbx_strand_id
1 'polypeptide(L)'
;MFGKKKEQSVETNGIVYRRAKTWRVALAGCSSGIGMCFYVLLGLASYVANEGYGIATAVVGIILTATRILDGVTDPIIAIIIDKMNTRFGKIRILMVAGWLIESLAVLIMYCWASGKGHGIVLFVLLYCLYVIGYTMCNVTAQIVPAMLTNDPKQRPMVGVWSTAYNYLVPMILNIVITVILLPKYGNVYSVEMLAASCIVCVAVSGVGLLLCSIAVSDIDKPENFVGVASKKKAEPVKVKDMWELVKSNRALQTFIVAASSDKIASQTASQAVVTTMLFGIIIGNMQLGTILSVIGMLPSIIFAFIGAKYAGKHGNKEAMVTWTYVC
;
A
#
# COMPACT_ATOMS: atom_id res chain seq x y z
N MET A 1 -12.34 -35.70 -8.11
CA MET A 1 -13.70 -35.13 -8.14
C MET A 1 -13.83 -34.23 -6.89
N PHE A 2 -13.29 -32.98 -6.91
CA PHE A 2 -13.39 -32.04 -5.78
C PHE A 2 -14.64 -31.21 -5.97
N GLY A 3 -15.64 -31.47 -5.14
CA GLY A 3 -16.93 -30.78 -5.17
C GLY A 3 -16.79 -29.28 -5.00
N LYS A 4 -17.31 -28.50 -5.95
CA LYS A 4 -17.54 -27.06 -5.83
C LYS A 4 -18.43 -26.82 -4.61
N LYS A 5 -17.85 -26.54 -3.43
CA LYS A 5 -18.61 -25.96 -2.33
C LYS A 5 -19.08 -24.58 -2.78
N LYS A 6 -20.39 -24.42 -2.97
CA LYS A 6 -21.08 -23.16 -3.25
C LYS A 6 -20.53 -22.09 -2.30
N GLU A 7 -20.17 -20.92 -2.85
CA GLU A 7 -19.94 -19.71 -2.06
C GLU A 7 -21.17 -19.50 -1.17
N GLN A 8 -20.93 -19.26 0.12
CA GLN A 8 -22.03 -19.07 1.06
C GLN A 8 -22.68 -17.70 0.77
N SER A 9 -23.73 -17.70 -0.04
CA SER A 9 -24.61 -16.56 -0.17
C SER A 9 -25.55 -16.54 1.02
N VAL A 10 -25.55 -15.46 1.77
CA VAL A 10 -26.53 -15.23 2.85
C VAL A 10 -27.56 -14.25 2.31
N GLU A 11 -28.81 -14.70 2.23
CA GLU A 11 -29.92 -13.84 1.85
C GLU A 11 -30.48 -13.16 3.09
N THR A 12 -30.50 -11.83 3.11
CA THR A 12 -31.09 -11.04 4.17
C THR A 12 -31.88 -9.91 3.52
N ASN A 13 -33.17 -9.84 3.77
CA ASN A 13 -34.10 -8.84 3.21
C ASN A 13 -34.10 -8.80 1.67
N GLY A 14 -34.05 -9.95 0.98
CA GLY A 14 -34.05 -10.02 -0.47
C GLY A 14 -32.73 -9.62 -1.14
N ILE A 15 -31.68 -9.33 -0.39
CA ILE A 15 -30.33 -9.01 -0.88
C ILE A 15 -29.42 -10.21 -0.66
N VAL A 16 -28.84 -10.71 -1.75
CA VAL A 16 -27.87 -11.80 -1.71
C VAL A 16 -26.49 -11.26 -1.40
N TYR A 17 -25.98 -11.54 -0.20
CA TYR A 17 -24.63 -11.19 0.21
C TYR A 17 -23.65 -12.32 -0.12
N ARG A 18 -22.59 -12.01 -0.86
CA ARG A 18 -21.50 -12.93 -1.15
C ARG A 18 -20.42 -12.81 -0.06
N ARG A 19 -20.16 -13.90 0.65
CA ARG A 19 -19.09 -14.01 1.65
C ARG A 19 -17.90 -14.76 1.10
N ALA A 20 -16.73 -14.19 1.28
CA ALA A 20 -15.48 -14.89 1.00
C ALA A 20 -15.10 -15.82 2.16
N LYS A 21 -14.35 -16.90 1.86
CA LYS A 21 -13.79 -17.76 2.90
C LYS A 21 -12.79 -16.97 3.76
N THR A 22 -12.77 -17.23 5.07
CA THR A 22 -11.93 -16.49 6.04
C THR A 22 -10.44 -16.48 5.65
N TRP A 23 -9.90 -17.60 5.16
CA TRP A 23 -8.50 -17.66 4.73
C TRP A 23 -8.21 -16.77 3.50
N ARG A 24 -9.18 -16.60 2.59
CA ARG A 24 -9.05 -15.68 1.46
C ARG A 24 -9.06 -14.23 1.92
N VAL A 25 -9.87 -13.90 2.91
CA VAL A 25 -9.89 -12.58 3.52
C VAL A 25 -8.52 -12.26 4.13
N ALA A 26 -7.94 -13.21 4.86
CA ALA A 26 -6.61 -13.06 5.43
C ALA A 26 -5.53 -12.89 4.36
N LEU A 27 -5.49 -13.75 3.33
CA LEU A 27 -4.49 -13.67 2.28
C LEU A 27 -4.67 -12.45 1.36
N ALA A 28 -5.89 -11.97 1.16
CA ALA A 28 -6.13 -10.76 0.37
C ALA A 28 -5.53 -9.50 1.02
N GLY A 29 -5.42 -9.48 2.35
CA GLY A 29 -4.70 -8.43 3.09
C GLY A 29 -3.23 -8.29 2.69
N CYS A 30 -2.61 -9.35 2.14
CA CYS A 30 -1.23 -9.30 1.62
C CYS A 30 -1.04 -8.24 0.52
N SER A 31 -2.13 -7.86 -0.18
CA SER A 31 -2.08 -6.77 -1.18
C SER A 31 -1.52 -5.48 -0.60
N SER A 32 -1.93 -5.12 0.62
CA SER A 32 -1.39 -3.97 1.34
C SER A 32 0.08 -4.18 1.78
N GLY A 33 0.43 -5.42 2.15
CA GLY A 33 1.80 -5.80 2.54
C GLY A 33 2.82 -5.65 1.40
N ILE A 34 2.41 -5.88 0.15
CA ILE A 34 3.28 -5.67 -1.03
C ILE A 34 3.78 -4.22 -1.07
N GLY A 35 2.88 -3.26 -1.01
CA GLY A 35 3.25 -1.84 -1.01
C GLY A 35 4.13 -1.46 0.19
N MET A 36 3.95 -2.10 1.35
CA MET A 36 4.76 -1.84 2.53
C MET A 36 6.19 -2.33 2.42
N CYS A 37 6.47 -3.40 1.66
CA CYS A 37 7.85 -3.81 1.36
C CYS A 37 8.62 -2.71 0.63
N PHE A 38 7.99 -2.12 -0.36
CA PHE A 38 8.58 -1.03 -1.14
C PHE A 38 8.63 0.29 -0.37
N TYR A 39 7.67 0.52 0.53
CA TYR A 39 7.70 1.68 1.43
C TYR A 39 8.92 1.65 2.35
N VAL A 40 9.33 0.47 2.84
CA VAL A 40 10.57 0.31 3.61
C VAL A 40 11.79 0.66 2.77
N LEU A 41 11.84 0.22 1.50
CA LEU A 41 12.92 0.61 0.57
C LEU A 41 12.93 2.12 0.30
N LEU A 42 11.75 2.75 0.21
CA LEU A 42 11.65 4.20 0.05
C LEU A 42 12.28 4.95 1.24
N GLY A 43 12.15 4.41 2.45
CA GLY A 43 12.85 4.91 3.64
C GLY A 43 14.38 4.89 3.50
N LEU A 44 14.92 3.96 2.70
CA LEU A 44 16.35 3.86 2.41
C LEU A 44 16.78 4.61 1.14
N ALA A 45 15.84 5.20 0.39
CA ALA A 45 16.14 5.85 -0.90
C ALA A 45 17.15 7.00 -0.77
N SER A 46 17.13 7.74 0.34
CA SER A 46 18.11 8.81 0.60
C SER A 46 19.54 8.27 0.73
N TYR A 47 19.72 7.11 1.38
CA TYR A 47 21.03 6.47 1.48
C TYR A 47 21.51 5.97 0.14
N VAL A 48 20.64 5.32 -0.65
CA VAL A 48 21.01 4.88 -2.02
C VAL A 48 21.38 6.06 -2.91
N ALA A 49 20.62 7.14 -2.87
CA ALA A 49 20.91 8.33 -3.67
C ALA A 49 22.24 8.97 -3.27
N ASN A 50 22.56 9.01 -1.99
CA ASN A 50 23.80 9.57 -1.48
C ASN A 50 24.99 8.66 -1.76
N GLU A 51 24.98 7.42 -1.25
CA GLU A 51 26.09 6.47 -1.34
C GLU A 51 26.23 5.87 -2.75
N GLY A 52 25.11 5.60 -3.42
CA GLY A 52 25.11 4.93 -4.71
C GLY A 52 25.26 5.87 -5.92
N TYR A 53 24.77 7.09 -5.82
CA TYR A 53 24.73 8.04 -6.95
C TYR A 53 25.46 9.36 -6.64
N GLY A 54 25.96 9.56 -5.43
CA GLY A 54 26.65 10.81 -5.04
C GLY A 54 25.74 12.03 -5.00
N ILE A 55 24.43 11.85 -4.79
CA ILE A 55 23.45 12.93 -4.79
C ILE A 55 23.31 13.49 -3.37
N ALA A 56 23.46 14.81 -3.21
CA ALA A 56 23.31 15.46 -1.91
C ALA A 56 21.90 15.25 -1.34
N THR A 57 21.79 14.97 -0.03
CA THR A 57 20.53 14.65 0.67
C THR A 57 19.45 15.71 0.46
N ALA A 58 19.82 17.00 0.42
CA ALA A 58 18.87 18.09 0.13
C ALA A 58 18.21 17.96 -1.25
N VAL A 59 18.98 17.58 -2.28
CA VAL A 59 18.49 17.37 -3.63
C VAL A 59 17.58 16.15 -3.68
N VAL A 60 17.93 15.09 -2.96
CA VAL A 60 17.07 13.89 -2.83
C VAL A 60 15.72 14.27 -2.23
N GLY A 61 15.70 15.08 -1.18
CA GLY A 61 14.44 15.57 -0.57
C GLY A 61 13.54 16.31 -1.58
N ILE A 62 14.13 17.14 -2.44
CA ILE A 62 13.40 17.82 -3.52
C ILE A 62 12.82 16.81 -4.52
N ILE A 63 13.61 15.83 -4.96
CA ILE A 63 13.18 14.79 -5.90
C ILE A 63 12.02 13.98 -5.30
N LEU A 64 12.15 13.51 -4.06
CA LEU A 64 11.12 12.73 -3.38
C LEU A 64 9.82 13.54 -3.20
N THR A 65 9.92 14.85 -2.99
CA THR A 65 8.75 15.73 -2.88
C THR A 65 8.10 15.98 -4.24
N ALA A 66 8.89 16.25 -5.27
CA ALA A 66 8.39 16.49 -6.62
C ALA A 66 7.66 15.27 -7.20
N THR A 67 8.12 14.05 -6.89
CA THR A 67 7.46 12.82 -7.34
C THR A 67 6.11 12.58 -6.67
N ARG A 68 5.80 13.20 -5.52
CA ARG A 68 4.44 13.17 -4.94
C ARG A 68 3.42 13.90 -5.80
N ILE A 69 3.85 14.90 -6.57
CA ILE A 69 3.00 15.55 -7.58
C ILE A 69 2.71 14.57 -8.73
N LEU A 70 3.69 13.76 -9.09
CA LEU A 70 3.52 12.71 -10.09
C LEU A 70 2.49 11.67 -9.64
N ASP A 71 2.51 11.24 -8.36
CA ASP A 71 1.50 10.35 -7.78
C ASP A 71 0.08 10.91 -8.00
N GLY A 72 -0.12 12.19 -7.69
CA GLY A 72 -1.42 12.86 -7.86
C GLY A 72 -1.95 12.87 -9.31
N VAL A 73 -1.06 12.79 -10.30
CA VAL A 73 -1.41 12.72 -11.73
C VAL A 73 -1.60 11.27 -12.18
N THR A 74 -0.77 10.36 -11.72
CA THR A 74 -0.79 8.95 -12.15
C THR A 74 -1.98 8.18 -11.56
N ASP A 75 -2.41 8.48 -10.33
CA ASP A 75 -3.54 7.81 -9.68
C ASP A 75 -4.84 7.85 -10.52
N PRO A 76 -5.33 9.02 -10.98
CA PRO A 76 -6.52 9.09 -11.84
C PRO A 76 -6.34 8.40 -13.20
N ILE A 77 -5.14 8.47 -13.77
CA ILE A 77 -4.85 7.84 -15.07
C ILE A 77 -4.93 6.31 -14.94
N ILE A 78 -4.34 5.75 -13.89
CA ILE A 78 -4.37 4.31 -13.65
C ILE A 78 -5.79 3.84 -13.33
N ALA A 79 -6.57 4.61 -12.57
CA ALA A 79 -7.99 4.31 -12.32
C ALA A 79 -8.80 4.21 -13.64
N ILE A 80 -8.59 5.16 -14.57
CA ILE A 80 -9.24 5.13 -15.89
C ILE A 80 -8.78 3.93 -16.72
N ILE A 81 -7.51 3.54 -16.65
CA ILE A 81 -6.97 2.36 -17.34
C ILE A 81 -7.66 1.11 -16.82
N ILE A 82 -7.80 0.94 -15.50
CA ILE A 82 -8.47 -0.21 -14.87
C ILE A 82 -9.92 -0.32 -15.34
N ASP A 83 -10.64 0.78 -15.40
CA ASP A 83 -12.05 0.77 -15.82
C ASP A 83 -12.20 0.31 -17.28
N LYS A 84 -11.26 0.67 -18.14
CA LYS A 84 -11.25 0.29 -19.55
C LYS A 84 -10.70 -1.10 -19.81
N MET A 85 -9.92 -1.67 -18.91
CA MET A 85 -9.35 -3.01 -19.07
C MET A 85 -10.44 -4.07 -19.02
N ASN A 86 -10.48 -4.92 -20.05
CA ASN A 86 -11.33 -6.12 -20.08
C ASN A 86 -10.47 -7.30 -20.54
N THR A 87 -9.85 -7.99 -19.59
CA THR A 87 -8.87 -9.03 -19.86
C THR A 87 -9.38 -10.41 -19.45
N ARG A 88 -8.97 -11.43 -20.18
CA ARG A 88 -9.37 -12.84 -19.99
C ARG A 88 -8.87 -13.42 -18.66
N PHE A 89 -7.78 -12.87 -18.10
CA PHE A 89 -7.13 -13.35 -16.87
C PHE A 89 -7.54 -12.58 -15.61
N GLY A 90 -8.53 -11.70 -15.71
CA GLY A 90 -8.94 -10.77 -14.65
C GLY A 90 -8.34 -9.39 -14.84
N LYS A 91 -8.91 -8.39 -14.19
CA LYS A 91 -8.45 -6.99 -14.27
C LYS A 91 -7.37 -6.71 -13.23
N ILE A 92 -7.63 -7.16 -12.02
CA ILE A 92 -6.84 -6.77 -10.84
C ILE A 92 -5.55 -7.54 -10.76
N ARG A 93 -5.58 -8.86 -11.00
CA ARG A 93 -4.36 -9.68 -10.99
C ARG A 93 -3.34 -9.22 -12.00
N ILE A 94 -3.78 -8.93 -13.23
CA ILE A 94 -2.86 -8.46 -14.28
C ILE A 94 -2.23 -7.13 -13.89
N LEU A 95 -3.04 -6.19 -13.39
CA LEU A 95 -2.53 -4.89 -13.00
C LEU A 95 -1.57 -4.97 -11.81
N MET A 96 -1.90 -5.81 -10.82
CA MET A 96 -1.06 -6.05 -9.65
C MET A 96 0.28 -6.70 -10.02
N VAL A 97 0.27 -7.70 -10.92
CA VAL A 97 1.49 -8.34 -11.42
C VAL A 97 2.31 -7.38 -12.27
N ALA A 98 1.68 -6.64 -13.18
CA ALA A 98 2.37 -5.65 -14.01
C ALA A 98 2.98 -4.52 -13.16
N GLY A 99 2.22 -3.98 -12.19
CA GLY A 99 2.73 -2.97 -11.25
C GLY A 99 3.90 -3.48 -10.44
N TRP A 100 3.80 -4.67 -9.88
CA TRP A 100 4.87 -5.30 -9.11
C TRP A 100 6.12 -5.55 -9.96
N LEU A 101 5.97 -5.98 -11.21
CA LEU A 101 7.11 -6.18 -12.12
C LEU A 101 7.82 -4.87 -12.42
N ILE A 102 7.08 -3.81 -12.77
CA ILE A 102 7.64 -2.49 -13.05
C ILE A 102 8.38 -1.96 -11.82
N GLU A 103 7.73 -2.02 -10.65
CA GLU A 103 8.27 -1.54 -9.38
C GLU A 103 9.52 -2.33 -8.96
N SER A 104 9.46 -3.67 -9.03
CA SER A 104 10.58 -4.55 -8.68
C SER A 104 11.78 -4.35 -9.60
N LEU A 105 11.55 -4.25 -10.93
CA LEU A 105 12.62 -4.00 -11.88
C LEU A 105 13.26 -2.63 -11.62
N ALA A 106 12.46 -1.59 -11.39
CA ALA A 106 12.98 -0.26 -11.12
C ALA A 106 13.88 -0.23 -9.88
N VAL A 107 13.44 -0.85 -8.75
CA VAL A 107 14.25 -0.87 -7.53
C VAL A 107 15.46 -1.80 -7.64
N LEU A 108 15.37 -2.95 -8.31
CA LEU A 108 16.51 -3.83 -8.54
C LEU A 108 17.57 -3.15 -9.39
N ILE A 109 17.19 -2.44 -10.44
CA ILE A 109 18.14 -1.66 -11.25
C ILE A 109 18.73 -0.53 -10.40
N MET A 110 17.92 0.20 -9.65
CA MET A 110 18.33 1.36 -8.86
C MET A 110 19.27 0.98 -7.71
N TYR A 111 18.98 -0.09 -6.96
CA TYR A 111 19.75 -0.49 -5.78
C TYR A 111 20.91 -1.43 -6.09
N CYS A 112 20.73 -2.38 -7.02
CA CYS A 112 21.70 -3.45 -7.24
C CYS A 112 22.58 -3.21 -8.47
N TRP A 113 22.01 -2.71 -9.56
CA TRP A 113 22.77 -2.61 -10.82
C TRP A 113 23.42 -1.24 -11.03
N ALA A 114 22.72 -0.15 -10.80
CA ALA A 114 23.20 1.20 -11.09
C ALA A 114 23.91 1.88 -9.91
N SER A 115 23.65 1.44 -8.70
CA SER A 115 24.25 1.98 -7.48
C SER A 115 25.77 1.75 -7.44
N GLY A 116 26.54 2.77 -7.07
CA GLY A 116 28.00 2.71 -6.99
C GLY A 116 28.75 2.85 -8.33
N LYS A 117 28.05 3.05 -9.45
CA LYS A 117 28.66 3.13 -10.80
C LYS A 117 28.76 4.55 -11.37
N GLY A 118 28.38 5.57 -10.59
CA GLY A 118 28.54 6.97 -11.03
C GLY A 118 27.57 7.44 -12.12
N HIS A 119 26.42 6.78 -12.27
CA HIS A 119 25.42 7.12 -13.31
C HIS A 119 24.69 8.47 -13.08
N GLY A 120 24.89 9.11 -11.94
CA GLY A 120 24.38 10.44 -11.66
C GLY A 120 22.87 10.55 -11.43
N ILE A 121 22.42 11.79 -11.25
CA ILE A 121 21.06 12.12 -10.82
C ILE A 121 19.97 11.73 -11.84
N VAL A 122 20.27 11.83 -13.14
CA VAL A 122 19.27 11.62 -14.21
C VAL A 122 18.74 10.20 -14.20
N LEU A 123 19.62 9.20 -14.10
CA LEU A 123 19.22 7.80 -14.04
C LEU A 123 18.45 7.50 -12.77
N PHE A 124 18.87 8.05 -11.62
CA PHE A 124 18.14 7.91 -10.35
C PHE A 124 16.71 8.43 -10.47
N VAL A 125 16.51 9.63 -11.02
CA VAL A 125 15.18 10.23 -11.21
C VAL A 125 14.32 9.41 -12.15
N LEU A 126 14.84 8.93 -13.26
CA LEU A 126 14.11 8.09 -14.22
C LEU A 126 13.65 6.78 -13.57
N LEU A 127 14.53 6.08 -12.85
CA LEU A 127 14.21 4.85 -12.16
C LEU A 127 13.21 5.09 -11.03
N TYR A 128 13.33 6.22 -10.33
CA TYR A 128 12.40 6.58 -9.28
C TYR A 128 11.00 6.91 -9.83
N CYS A 129 10.90 7.61 -10.97
CA CYS A 129 9.61 7.83 -11.64
C CYS A 129 8.98 6.50 -12.09
N LEU A 130 9.77 5.57 -12.61
CA LEU A 130 9.30 4.24 -13.01
C LEU A 130 8.79 3.45 -11.79
N TYR A 131 9.53 3.52 -10.66
CA TYR A 131 9.11 2.97 -9.38
C TYR A 131 7.75 3.52 -8.94
N VAL A 132 7.56 4.85 -8.99
CA VAL A 132 6.31 5.52 -8.61
C VAL A 132 5.13 5.00 -9.42
N ILE A 133 5.28 4.82 -10.74
CA ILE A 133 4.21 4.28 -11.60
C ILE A 133 3.83 2.86 -11.16
N GLY A 134 4.80 1.98 -10.93
CA GLY A 134 4.56 0.62 -10.45
C GLY A 134 3.88 0.60 -9.06
N TYR A 135 4.35 1.43 -8.15
CA TYR A 135 3.80 1.60 -6.81
C TYR A 135 2.34 2.05 -6.83
N THR A 136 2.00 3.03 -7.68
CA THR A 136 0.61 3.49 -7.87
C THR A 136 -0.28 2.35 -8.38
N MET A 137 0.18 1.57 -9.35
CA MET A 137 -0.57 0.40 -9.86
C MET A 137 -0.85 -0.62 -8.75
N CYS A 138 0.13 -0.95 -7.93
CA CYS A 138 -0.04 -1.86 -6.79
C CYS A 138 -0.98 -1.28 -5.72
N ASN A 139 -0.85 0.00 -5.39
CA ASN A 139 -1.68 0.67 -4.39
C ASN A 139 -3.15 0.73 -4.78
N VAL A 140 -3.46 1.11 -6.02
CA VAL A 140 -4.83 1.15 -6.52
C VAL A 140 -5.45 -0.24 -6.49
N THR A 141 -4.72 -1.28 -6.89
CA THR A 141 -5.22 -2.66 -6.79
C THR A 141 -5.46 -3.09 -5.35
N ALA A 142 -4.57 -2.74 -4.41
CA ALA A 142 -4.74 -3.05 -3.00
C ALA A 142 -6.03 -2.45 -2.40
N GLN A 143 -6.44 -1.27 -2.87
CA GLN A 143 -7.69 -0.63 -2.44
C GLN A 143 -8.94 -1.27 -3.05
N ILE A 144 -8.84 -1.82 -4.27
CA ILE A 144 -9.97 -2.47 -4.96
C ILE A 144 -10.21 -3.89 -4.43
N VAL A 145 -9.18 -4.63 -4.06
CA VAL A 145 -9.25 -6.01 -3.57
C VAL A 145 -10.28 -6.20 -2.45
N PRO A 146 -10.34 -5.37 -1.38
CA PRO A 146 -11.35 -5.50 -0.33
C PRO A 146 -12.80 -5.37 -0.83
N ALA A 147 -13.02 -4.43 -1.74
CA ALA A 147 -14.35 -4.17 -2.29
C ALA A 147 -14.86 -5.32 -3.18
N MET A 148 -13.95 -5.99 -3.90
CA MET A 148 -14.28 -7.15 -4.73
C MET A 148 -14.48 -8.44 -3.95
N LEU A 149 -13.75 -8.60 -2.84
CA LEU A 149 -13.72 -9.85 -2.10
C LEU A 149 -15.07 -10.19 -1.47
N THR A 150 -15.76 -9.19 -0.93
CA THR A 150 -17.04 -9.35 -0.26
C THR A 150 -17.93 -8.11 -0.36
N ASN A 151 -19.23 -8.34 -0.57
CA ASN A 151 -20.24 -7.29 -0.45
C ASN A 151 -21.00 -7.34 0.90
N ASP A 152 -20.66 -8.30 1.80
CA ASP A 152 -21.27 -8.40 3.12
C ASP A 152 -20.76 -7.29 4.06
N PRO A 153 -21.65 -6.41 4.55
CA PRO A 153 -21.27 -5.33 5.48
C PRO A 153 -20.60 -5.83 6.76
N LYS A 154 -20.91 -7.04 7.21
CA LYS A 154 -20.33 -7.65 8.42
C LYS A 154 -18.92 -8.18 8.19
N GLN A 155 -18.58 -8.57 6.97
CA GLN A 155 -17.27 -9.13 6.63
C GLN A 155 -16.27 -8.05 6.14
N ARG A 156 -16.75 -6.97 5.54
CA ARG A 156 -15.89 -5.88 5.04
C ARG A 156 -14.92 -5.31 6.07
N PRO A 157 -15.33 -5.01 7.32
CA PRO A 157 -14.39 -4.53 8.34
C PRO A 157 -13.25 -5.51 8.61
N MET A 158 -13.50 -6.82 8.54
CA MET A 158 -12.46 -7.85 8.76
C MET A 158 -11.38 -7.84 7.65
N VAL A 159 -11.74 -7.52 6.41
CA VAL A 159 -10.75 -7.32 5.34
C VAL A 159 -9.83 -6.15 5.67
N GLY A 160 -10.39 -5.05 6.17
CA GLY A 160 -9.63 -3.89 6.64
C GLY A 160 -8.65 -4.23 7.77
N VAL A 161 -9.08 -5.07 8.73
CA VAL A 161 -8.20 -5.54 9.82
C VAL A 161 -6.98 -6.28 9.29
N TRP A 162 -7.17 -7.23 8.37
CA TRP A 162 -6.05 -7.96 7.80
C TRP A 162 -5.13 -7.06 6.99
N SER A 163 -5.68 -6.13 6.21
CA SER A 163 -4.87 -5.11 5.51
C SER A 163 -4.06 -4.27 6.49
N THR A 164 -4.67 -3.83 7.59
CA THR A 164 -3.97 -3.09 8.65
C THR A 164 -2.89 -3.93 9.31
N ALA A 165 -3.18 -5.20 9.63
CA ALA A 165 -2.17 -6.10 10.19
C ALA A 165 -0.95 -6.24 9.29
N TYR A 166 -1.13 -6.45 7.98
CA TYR A 166 -0.01 -6.50 7.03
C TYR A 166 0.72 -5.17 6.89
N ASN A 167 0.00 -4.03 6.94
CA ASN A 167 0.61 -2.71 6.87
C ASN A 167 1.56 -2.43 8.05
N TYR A 168 1.34 -3.03 9.21
CA TYR A 168 2.21 -2.88 10.37
C TYR A 168 3.23 -4.02 10.52
N LEU A 169 2.81 -5.28 10.34
CA LEU A 169 3.69 -6.43 10.55
C LEU A 169 4.81 -6.52 9.50
N VAL A 170 4.49 -6.25 8.23
CA VAL A 170 5.48 -6.38 7.16
C VAL A 170 6.63 -5.39 7.33
N PRO A 171 6.41 -4.06 7.47
CA PRO A 171 7.51 -3.14 7.69
C PRO A 171 8.21 -3.36 9.03
N MET A 172 7.51 -3.81 10.09
CA MET A 172 8.12 -4.15 11.35
C MET A 172 9.15 -5.29 11.20
N ILE A 173 8.74 -6.39 10.57
CA ILE A 173 9.63 -7.55 10.33
C ILE A 173 10.79 -7.15 9.41
N LEU A 174 10.53 -6.43 8.33
CA LEU A 174 11.56 -6.00 7.39
C LEU A 174 12.57 -5.05 8.05
N ASN A 175 12.10 -4.08 8.83
CA ASN A 175 13.00 -3.20 9.56
C ASN A 175 13.87 -3.97 10.57
N ILE A 176 13.32 -4.96 11.29
CA ILE A 176 14.11 -5.83 12.17
C ILE A 176 15.15 -6.59 11.34
N VAL A 177 14.77 -7.20 10.23
CA VAL A 177 15.72 -7.93 9.36
C VAL A 177 16.82 -7.00 8.85
N ILE A 178 16.48 -5.81 8.39
CA ILE A 178 17.44 -4.84 7.85
C ILE A 178 18.37 -4.31 8.94
N THR A 179 17.83 -3.88 10.09
CA THR A 179 18.62 -3.17 11.11
C THR A 179 19.32 -4.12 12.08
N VAL A 180 18.74 -5.29 12.40
CA VAL A 180 19.30 -6.21 13.38
C VAL A 180 20.12 -7.33 12.73
N ILE A 181 19.79 -7.75 11.51
CA ILE A 181 20.47 -8.86 10.84
C ILE A 181 21.43 -8.36 9.76
N LEU A 182 20.94 -7.53 8.81
CA LEU A 182 21.75 -7.09 7.68
C LEU A 182 22.77 -6.03 8.07
N LEU A 183 22.35 -4.99 8.78
CA LEU A 183 23.24 -3.86 9.10
C LEU A 183 24.50 -4.29 9.87
N PRO A 184 24.45 -5.14 10.93
CA PRO A 184 25.66 -5.63 11.59
C PRO A 184 26.53 -6.50 10.70
N LYS A 185 25.93 -7.29 9.79
CA LYS A 185 26.67 -8.14 8.86
C LYS A 185 27.53 -7.33 7.88
N TYR A 186 27.14 -6.10 7.59
CA TYR A 186 27.88 -5.18 6.71
C TYR A 186 28.64 -4.08 7.50
N GLY A 187 29.02 -4.35 8.74
CA GLY A 187 29.86 -3.46 9.53
C GLY A 187 29.15 -2.22 10.10
N ASN A 188 27.83 -2.27 10.29
CA ASN A 188 26.99 -1.19 10.79
C ASN A 188 27.01 0.09 9.91
N VAL A 189 27.26 -0.05 8.61
CA VAL A 189 27.27 1.03 7.64
C VAL A 189 26.24 0.76 6.54
N TYR A 190 25.53 1.79 6.10
CA TYR A 190 24.61 1.70 4.96
C TYR A 190 25.39 1.74 3.63
N SER A 191 26.20 0.69 3.42
CA SER A 191 26.99 0.53 2.17
C SER A 191 26.08 0.14 1.00
N VAL A 192 26.61 0.30 -0.22
CA VAL A 192 25.91 -0.09 -1.47
C VAL A 192 25.51 -1.57 -1.42
N GLU A 193 26.38 -2.45 -0.92
CA GLU A 193 26.11 -3.89 -0.81
C GLU A 193 24.99 -4.18 0.20
N MET A 194 24.98 -3.49 1.35
CA MET A 194 23.93 -3.64 2.36
C MET A 194 22.57 -3.17 1.80
N LEU A 195 22.55 -2.06 1.08
CA LEU A 195 21.34 -1.52 0.46
C LEU A 195 20.82 -2.45 -0.64
N ALA A 196 21.71 -3.04 -1.44
CA ALA A 196 21.34 -4.05 -2.43
C ALA A 196 20.77 -5.32 -1.79
N ALA A 197 21.39 -5.82 -0.71
CA ALA A 197 20.87 -6.97 0.04
C ALA A 197 19.46 -6.69 0.61
N SER A 198 19.24 -5.48 1.16
CA SER A 198 17.94 -5.05 1.68
C SER A 198 16.88 -5.00 0.57
N CYS A 199 17.26 -4.53 -0.62
CA CYS A 199 16.37 -4.52 -1.80
C CYS A 199 15.95 -5.93 -2.20
N ILE A 200 16.90 -6.87 -2.29
CA ILE A 200 16.61 -8.27 -2.65
C ILE A 200 15.63 -8.90 -1.65
N VAL A 201 15.85 -8.69 -0.35
CA VAL A 201 14.94 -9.22 0.71
C VAL A 201 13.54 -8.63 0.55
N CYS A 202 13.40 -7.31 0.38
CA CYS A 202 12.10 -6.67 0.23
C CYS A 202 11.36 -7.13 -1.04
N VAL A 203 12.07 -7.26 -2.17
CA VAL A 203 11.49 -7.77 -3.43
C VAL A 203 11.05 -9.23 -3.29
N ALA A 204 11.86 -10.08 -2.63
CA ALA A 204 11.49 -11.48 -2.39
C ALA A 204 10.22 -11.60 -1.51
N VAL A 205 10.15 -10.85 -0.41
CA VAL A 205 8.99 -10.84 0.49
C VAL A 205 7.74 -10.30 -0.22
N SER A 206 7.88 -9.23 -1.00
CA SER A 206 6.77 -8.67 -1.79
C SER A 206 6.28 -9.65 -2.85
N GLY A 207 7.19 -10.41 -3.49
CA GLY A 207 6.84 -11.45 -4.45
C GLY A 207 6.01 -12.60 -3.83
N VAL A 208 6.38 -13.02 -2.61
CA VAL A 208 5.57 -13.99 -1.85
C VAL A 208 4.18 -13.40 -1.56
N GLY A 209 4.10 -12.14 -1.12
CA GLY A 209 2.84 -11.44 -0.89
C GLY A 209 1.96 -11.38 -2.16
N LEU A 210 2.57 -11.10 -3.32
CA LEU A 210 1.92 -11.11 -4.62
C LEU A 210 1.30 -12.46 -4.97
N LEU A 211 2.04 -13.55 -4.77
CA LEU A 211 1.55 -14.91 -5.01
C LEU A 211 0.37 -15.25 -4.10
N LEU A 212 0.48 -14.96 -2.81
CA LEU A 212 -0.58 -15.22 -1.83
C LEU A 212 -1.85 -14.41 -2.14
N CYS A 213 -1.72 -13.13 -2.48
CA CYS A 213 -2.84 -12.29 -2.86
C CYS A 213 -3.48 -12.78 -4.18
N SER A 214 -2.67 -13.14 -5.18
CA SER A 214 -3.14 -13.66 -6.47
C SER A 214 -3.97 -14.94 -6.32
N ILE A 215 -3.56 -15.83 -5.40
CA ILE A 215 -4.32 -17.04 -5.05
C ILE A 215 -5.65 -16.69 -4.38
N ALA A 216 -5.64 -15.71 -3.46
CA ALA A 216 -6.84 -15.29 -2.74
C ALA A 216 -7.92 -14.72 -3.68
N VAL A 217 -7.51 -13.96 -4.70
CA VAL A 217 -8.40 -13.23 -5.63
C VAL A 217 -8.75 -14.06 -6.86
N SER A 218 -8.09 -15.20 -7.10
CA SER A 218 -8.17 -16.01 -8.34
C SER A 218 -9.57 -16.38 -8.80
N ASP A 219 -10.48 -16.71 -7.88
CA ASP A 219 -11.84 -17.15 -8.23
C ASP A 219 -12.81 -15.97 -8.44
N ILE A 220 -12.46 -14.80 -7.94
CA ILE A 220 -13.32 -13.61 -7.92
C ILE A 220 -13.01 -12.71 -9.11
N ASP A 221 -11.73 -12.59 -9.45
CA ASP A 221 -11.25 -11.79 -10.57
C ASP A 221 -11.40 -12.54 -11.89
N LYS A 222 -12.67 -12.81 -12.26
CA LYS A 222 -13.06 -13.43 -13.54
C LYS A 222 -13.92 -12.48 -14.35
N PRO A 223 -13.77 -12.45 -15.68
CA PRO A 223 -14.58 -11.60 -16.54
C PRO A 223 -16.09 -11.79 -16.33
N GLU A 224 -16.50 -13.02 -16.03
CA GLU A 224 -17.91 -13.40 -15.80
C GLU A 224 -18.53 -12.64 -14.62
N ASN A 225 -17.73 -12.31 -13.59
CA ASN A 225 -18.21 -11.58 -12.41
C ASN A 225 -18.39 -10.06 -12.65
N PHE A 226 -17.85 -9.54 -13.77
CA PHE A 226 -17.92 -8.12 -14.14
C PHE A 226 -18.99 -7.84 -15.22
N VAL A 227 -19.50 -8.88 -15.91
CA VAL A 227 -20.46 -8.73 -17.02
C VAL A 227 -21.81 -8.14 -16.58
N GLY A 228 -22.20 -8.28 -15.32
CA GLY A 228 -23.46 -7.74 -14.78
C GLY A 228 -23.44 -6.29 -14.36
N VAL A 229 -22.26 -5.72 -14.07
CA VAL A 229 -22.11 -4.36 -13.54
C VAL A 229 -21.93 -3.34 -14.67
N ALA A 230 -21.32 -3.73 -15.77
CA ALA A 230 -21.01 -2.84 -16.90
C ALA A 230 -22.03 -2.85 -18.03
N SER A 231 -23.00 -3.80 -18.07
CA SER A 231 -23.77 -4.05 -19.31
C SER A 231 -25.15 -3.41 -19.40
N LYS A 232 -25.63 -2.67 -18.42
CA LYS A 232 -26.99 -2.08 -18.50
C LYS A 232 -27.08 -0.60 -18.94
N LYS A 233 -25.96 0.13 -18.97
CA LYS A 233 -25.80 1.40 -19.71
C LYS A 233 -24.33 1.47 -20.12
N LYS A 234 -24.03 1.79 -21.40
CA LYS A 234 -22.72 2.36 -21.75
C LYS A 234 -22.50 3.51 -20.79
N ALA A 235 -21.73 3.26 -19.72
CA ALA A 235 -21.33 4.34 -18.83
C ALA A 235 -20.57 5.32 -19.71
N GLU A 236 -21.10 6.52 -19.87
CA GLU A 236 -20.35 7.59 -20.50
C GLU A 236 -19.02 7.73 -19.74
N PRO A 237 -17.92 7.93 -20.46
CA PRO A 237 -16.62 8.07 -19.78
C PRO A 237 -16.72 9.24 -18.81
N VAL A 238 -16.54 8.93 -17.52
CA VAL A 238 -16.57 9.94 -16.45
C VAL A 238 -15.53 11.01 -16.78
N LYS A 239 -15.99 12.23 -17.03
CA LYS A 239 -15.11 13.36 -17.32
C LYS A 239 -14.59 13.94 -15.99
N VAL A 240 -13.37 14.43 -15.98
CA VAL A 240 -12.81 15.13 -14.81
C VAL A 240 -13.73 16.26 -14.32
N LYS A 241 -14.46 16.90 -15.24
CA LYS A 241 -15.45 17.91 -14.93
C LYS A 241 -16.59 17.39 -14.07
N ASP A 242 -17.08 16.17 -14.36
CA ASP A 242 -18.18 15.54 -13.60
C ASP A 242 -17.73 15.20 -12.17
N MET A 243 -16.46 14.78 -12.00
CA MET A 243 -15.85 14.57 -10.68
C MET A 243 -15.77 15.89 -9.90
N TRP A 244 -15.39 16.97 -10.56
CA TRP A 244 -15.30 18.28 -9.92
C TRP A 244 -16.67 18.83 -9.52
N GLU A 245 -17.68 18.65 -10.35
CA GLU A 245 -19.07 19.02 -10.06
C GLU A 245 -19.63 18.19 -8.89
N LEU A 246 -19.32 16.89 -8.83
CA LEU A 246 -19.68 16.02 -7.71
C LEU A 246 -19.06 16.50 -6.39
N VAL A 247 -17.78 16.86 -6.39
CA VAL A 247 -17.13 17.41 -5.20
C VAL A 247 -17.75 18.73 -4.78
N LYS A 248 -18.06 19.62 -5.73
CA LYS A 248 -18.71 20.91 -5.44
C LYS A 248 -20.13 20.78 -4.88
N SER A 249 -20.90 19.84 -5.38
CA SER A 249 -22.31 19.67 -5.00
C SER A 249 -22.51 18.87 -3.71
N ASN A 250 -21.53 18.06 -3.30
CA ASN A 250 -21.67 17.15 -2.16
C ASN A 250 -20.88 17.63 -0.94
N ARG A 251 -21.55 18.29 0.00
CA ARG A 251 -20.95 18.80 1.24
C ARG A 251 -20.34 17.68 2.12
N ALA A 252 -20.97 16.50 2.15
CA ALA A 252 -20.43 15.36 2.91
C ALA A 252 -19.09 14.88 2.33
N LEU A 253 -18.96 14.88 1.00
CA LEU A 253 -17.71 14.54 0.33
C LEU A 253 -16.62 15.58 0.61
N GLN A 254 -16.97 16.88 0.58
CA GLN A 254 -16.02 17.96 0.91
C GLN A 254 -15.47 17.81 2.33
N THR A 255 -16.36 17.63 3.32
CA THR A 255 -15.95 17.46 4.73
C THR A 255 -15.12 16.20 4.93
N PHE A 256 -15.44 15.11 4.24
CA PHE A 256 -14.65 13.88 4.27
C PHE A 256 -13.25 14.07 3.66
N ILE A 257 -13.14 14.78 2.52
CA ILE A 257 -11.83 15.09 1.91
C ILE A 257 -10.97 15.91 2.87
N VAL A 258 -11.54 16.93 3.52
CA VAL A 258 -10.80 17.77 4.48
C VAL A 258 -10.33 16.93 5.67
N ALA A 259 -11.21 16.12 6.26
CA ALA A 259 -10.87 15.26 7.40
C ALA A 259 -9.78 14.24 7.03
N ALA A 260 -9.92 13.54 5.91
CA ALA A 260 -8.94 12.55 5.46
C ALA A 260 -7.59 13.19 5.10
N SER A 261 -7.60 14.40 4.52
CA SER A 261 -6.38 15.13 4.18
C SER A 261 -5.64 15.59 5.43
N SER A 262 -6.34 16.13 6.44
CA SER A 262 -5.72 16.56 7.70
C SER A 262 -5.13 15.39 8.49
N ASP A 263 -5.84 14.26 8.56
CA ASP A 263 -5.34 13.03 9.17
C ASP A 263 -4.08 12.51 8.44
N LYS A 264 -4.11 12.50 7.11
CA LYS A 264 -2.96 12.09 6.30
C LYS A 264 -1.75 13.02 6.47
N ILE A 265 -1.96 14.33 6.55
CA ILE A 265 -0.88 15.31 6.81
C ILE A 265 -0.28 15.07 8.20
N ALA A 266 -1.10 14.90 9.24
CA ALA A 266 -0.63 14.63 10.59
C ALA A 266 0.18 13.33 10.65
N SER A 267 -0.34 12.24 10.09
CA SER A 267 0.33 10.94 10.04
C SER A 267 1.67 11.00 9.28
N GLN A 268 1.70 11.66 8.12
CA GLN A 268 2.91 11.80 7.32
C GLN A 268 3.95 12.70 8.01
N THR A 269 3.54 13.73 8.71
CA THR A 269 4.44 14.59 9.46
C THR A 269 5.08 13.83 10.63
N ALA A 270 4.28 13.07 11.37
CA ALA A 270 4.77 12.25 12.50
C ALA A 270 5.74 11.15 12.06
N SER A 271 5.52 10.57 10.86
CA SER A 271 6.35 9.48 10.32
C SER A 271 7.59 9.93 9.54
N GLN A 272 7.86 11.25 9.44
CA GLN A 272 9.03 11.74 8.72
C GLN A 272 10.34 11.31 9.41
N ALA A 273 11.26 10.76 8.61
CA ALA A 273 12.58 10.36 9.09
C ALA A 273 13.34 11.53 9.75
N VAL A 274 13.14 12.76 9.28
CA VAL A 274 13.74 13.96 9.87
C VAL A 274 13.28 14.15 11.32
N VAL A 275 11.98 14.02 11.61
CA VAL A 275 11.43 14.15 12.97
C VAL A 275 12.04 13.09 13.88
N THR A 276 12.07 11.85 13.44
CA THR A 276 12.66 10.72 14.19
C THR A 276 14.15 10.93 14.41
N THR A 277 14.90 11.35 13.40
CA THR A 277 16.35 11.60 13.51
C THR A 277 16.65 12.78 14.41
N MET A 278 15.91 13.87 14.31
CA MET A 278 16.12 15.02 15.21
C MET A 278 15.79 14.67 16.66
N LEU A 279 14.66 14.00 16.89
CA LEU A 279 14.23 13.66 18.25
C LEU A 279 15.16 12.63 18.89
N PHE A 280 15.37 11.49 18.24
CA PHE A 280 16.12 10.36 18.83
C PHE A 280 17.61 10.42 18.54
N GLY A 281 18.05 10.93 17.40
CA GLY A 281 19.45 11.03 17.04
C GLY A 281 20.15 12.25 17.65
N ILE A 282 19.52 13.44 17.58
CA ILE A 282 20.17 14.69 17.99
C ILE A 282 19.79 15.05 19.42
N ILE A 283 18.50 15.08 19.77
CA ILE A 283 18.05 15.55 21.10
C ILE A 283 18.30 14.47 22.16
N ILE A 284 17.91 13.22 21.92
CA ILE A 284 18.05 12.12 22.88
C ILE A 284 19.42 11.43 22.74
N GLY A 285 20.04 11.47 21.57
CA GLY A 285 21.33 10.83 21.29
C GLY A 285 21.28 9.30 21.21
N ASN A 286 20.08 8.71 21.06
CA ASN A 286 19.89 7.26 21.00
C ASN A 286 18.87 6.86 19.92
N MET A 287 19.35 6.55 18.71
CA MET A 287 18.53 6.10 17.58
C MET A 287 17.86 4.75 17.81
N GLN A 288 18.49 3.85 18.58
CA GLN A 288 17.92 2.53 18.87
C GLN A 288 16.59 2.65 19.64
N LEU A 289 16.50 3.63 20.53
CA LEU A 289 15.31 3.90 21.32
C LEU A 289 14.14 4.31 20.42
N GLY A 290 14.40 5.09 19.36
CA GLY A 290 13.39 5.46 18.35
C GLY A 290 12.87 4.24 17.60
N THR A 291 13.74 3.31 17.21
CA THR A 291 13.35 2.06 16.55
C THR A 291 12.52 1.16 17.47
N ILE A 292 12.94 1.00 18.73
CA ILE A 292 12.22 0.19 19.72
C ILE A 292 10.82 0.78 19.97
N LEU A 293 10.72 2.09 20.17
CA LEU A 293 9.43 2.76 20.40
C LEU A 293 8.50 2.65 19.19
N SER A 294 9.04 2.75 17.98
CA SER A 294 8.27 2.55 16.75
C SER A 294 7.71 1.14 16.66
N VAL A 295 8.51 0.12 16.97
CA VAL A 295 8.08 -1.28 16.98
C VAL A 295 7.01 -1.53 18.06
N ILE A 296 7.24 -1.02 19.29
CA ILE A 296 6.27 -1.16 20.39
C ILE A 296 4.95 -0.44 20.05
N GLY A 297 5.00 0.74 19.43
CA GLY A 297 3.81 1.50 19.04
C GLY A 297 2.96 0.83 17.96
N MET A 298 3.55 -0.07 17.14
CA MET A 298 2.80 -0.82 16.13
C MET A 298 1.89 -1.91 16.73
N LEU A 299 2.28 -2.53 17.83
CA LEU A 299 1.50 -3.61 18.47
C LEU A 299 0.11 -3.17 18.95
N PRO A 300 -0.03 -2.06 19.71
CA PRO A 300 -1.35 -1.53 20.07
C PRO A 300 -2.21 -1.22 18.87
N SER A 301 -1.64 -0.66 17.80
CA SER A 301 -2.38 -0.33 16.58
C SER A 301 -3.06 -1.54 15.95
N ILE A 302 -2.40 -2.70 15.93
CA ILE A 302 -2.99 -3.95 15.45
C ILE A 302 -4.12 -4.41 16.36
N ILE A 303 -3.92 -4.38 17.68
CA ILE A 303 -4.94 -4.77 18.66
C ILE A 303 -6.19 -3.89 18.54
N PHE A 304 -5.99 -2.57 18.49
CA PHE A 304 -7.09 -1.62 18.32
C PHE A 304 -7.79 -1.74 16.97
N ALA A 305 -7.09 -2.15 15.90
CA ALA A 305 -7.72 -2.44 14.62
C ALA A 305 -8.71 -3.61 14.70
N PHE A 306 -8.36 -4.68 15.42
CA PHE A 306 -9.29 -5.81 15.67
C PHE A 306 -10.49 -5.40 16.51
N ILE A 307 -10.29 -4.63 17.58
CA ILE A 307 -11.36 -4.14 18.44
C ILE A 307 -12.28 -3.21 17.65
N GLY A 308 -11.72 -2.27 16.91
CA GLY A 308 -12.45 -1.31 16.07
C GLY A 308 -13.28 -1.99 14.98
N ALA A 309 -12.74 -3.02 14.32
CA ALA A 309 -13.48 -3.77 13.31
C ALA A 309 -14.66 -4.57 13.91
N LYS A 310 -14.47 -5.16 15.08
CA LYS A 310 -15.54 -5.85 15.79
C LYS A 310 -16.64 -4.88 16.21
N TYR A 311 -16.27 -3.69 16.65
CA TYR A 311 -17.21 -2.62 17.00
C TYR A 311 -17.95 -2.11 15.75
N ALA A 312 -17.25 -1.83 14.65
CA ALA A 312 -17.84 -1.42 13.39
C ALA A 312 -18.81 -2.45 12.79
N GLY A 313 -18.49 -3.74 12.95
CA GLY A 313 -19.37 -4.84 12.53
C GLY A 313 -20.69 -4.92 13.31
N LYS A 314 -20.74 -4.37 14.55
CA LYS A 314 -21.96 -4.32 15.39
C LYS A 314 -22.76 -3.03 15.22
N HIS A 315 -22.11 -1.88 15.19
CA HIS A 315 -22.74 -0.56 15.27
C HIS A 315 -22.72 0.20 13.93
N GLY A 316 -21.98 -0.31 12.96
CA GLY A 316 -21.79 0.33 11.66
C GLY A 316 -20.56 1.24 11.60
N ASN A 317 -20.10 1.49 10.37
CA ASN A 317 -18.84 2.22 10.14
C ASN A 317 -18.89 3.68 10.61
N LYS A 318 -20.05 4.34 10.48
CA LYS A 318 -20.22 5.73 10.88
C LYS A 318 -20.04 5.92 12.39
N GLU A 319 -20.75 5.13 13.18
CA GLU A 319 -20.66 5.20 14.66
C GLU A 319 -19.27 4.80 15.14
N ALA A 320 -18.67 3.76 14.53
CA ALA A 320 -17.31 3.38 14.84
C ALA A 320 -16.32 4.52 14.59
N MET A 321 -16.39 5.17 13.43
CA MET A 321 -15.52 6.28 13.09
C MET A 321 -15.66 7.43 14.08
N VAL A 322 -16.89 7.85 14.38
CA VAL A 322 -17.16 8.94 15.34
C VAL A 322 -16.63 8.59 16.73
N THR A 323 -16.94 7.40 17.23
CA THR A 323 -16.53 6.96 18.57
C THR A 323 -14.99 6.94 18.71
N TRP A 324 -14.28 6.36 17.72
CA TRP A 324 -12.82 6.29 17.78
C TRP A 324 -12.15 7.66 17.59
N THR A 325 -12.75 8.58 16.85
CA THR A 325 -12.24 9.96 16.74
C THR A 325 -12.32 10.72 18.07
N TYR A 326 -13.30 10.38 18.93
CA TYR A 326 -13.37 10.98 20.28
C TYR A 326 -12.43 10.31 21.30
N VAL A 327 -11.99 9.09 21.03
CA VAL A 327 -11.09 8.34 21.94
C VAL A 327 -9.62 8.66 21.65
N CYS A 328 -9.28 9.01 20.41
CA CYS A 328 -7.92 9.44 19.99
C CYS A 328 -7.69 10.93 20.25
#